data_6922476ee5525e67e4e024d8a46d5879
#
_entry.id   6922476ee5525e67e4e024d8a46d5879
#
_cell.length_a   1.000
_cell.length_b   1.000
_cell.length_c   1.000
_cell.angle_alpha   90.00
_cell.angle_beta   90.00
_cell.angle_gamma   90.00
#
_symmetry.space_group_name_H-M   'P 1'
#
loop_
_entity.id
_entity.type
_entity.pdbx_description
1 polymer ?
#
loop_
_entity_poly.entity_id
_entity_poly.type
_entity_poly.pdbx_seq_one_letter_code
_entity_poly.pdbx_strand_id
1 'polypeptide(L)'
;METITQWITSINDVLWTYVLVIMLLGCAAWFTFKTRFVQFRMIKEMIRLLGDSTSKAGGKTEHISSFQAFMVSLASRVGTGNLAGVATAITVGGPGAVFWMWLIALLGSSSAFIESTLAQLYKVKGETSYIGGPAYYMKKGLKQSWMGVLFAILIIFTFAFAFNTVQSNTICAAFEQAFQVDNTWMGIILTVLTLMIIFGGIQRIAKVSSIIVPVMALGYILLAFVIVGMNFTQIPAVFKLIVSSAFGWEQALGGGVGAALMQGIKRGLFSNEAGMGSAPNVAATADVSHPVKQGLIQALGVFSDTLVICTCTAFIILFSGVSLGGETNGVQLTQMALDNEIGSGGSTYVAIAILFFAFSSIIGNYYYGEANLRYITRNKVIMAIFRLMTGAMVMFGALASLDLAWSLADICMALMTICNLIAIVLLGKYAFRLLDDYCEQKRQGIKDPTFKKEKMKDIEQDIECW
;
A
#
# COMPACT_ATOMS: atom_id res chain seq x y z
N MET A 1 -9.97 15.84 -25.75
CA MET A 1 -9.54 15.41 -24.41
C MET A 1 -10.71 15.29 -23.44
N GLU A 2 -11.65 16.23 -23.39
CA GLU A 2 -12.83 16.18 -22.51
C GLU A 2 -13.66 14.88 -22.61
N THR A 3 -13.89 14.39 -23.80
CA THR A 3 -14.66 13.15 -24.01
C THR A 3 -13.96 11.92 -23.40
N ILE A 4 -12.64 11.83 -23.50
CA ILE A 4 -11.85 10.72 -22.93
C ILE A 4 -11.90 10.80 -21.40
N THR A 5 -11.74 11.98 -20.83
CA THR A 5 -11.82 12.19 -19.39
C THR A 5 -13.20 11.83 -18.83
N GLN A 6 -14.30 12.18 -19.56
CA GLN A 6 -15.65 11.81 -19.17
C GLN A 6 -15.86 10.28 -19.17
N TRP A 7 -15.36 9.57 -20.19
CA TRP A 7 -15.42 8.10 -20.23
C TRP A 7 -14.65 7.47 -19.09
N ILE A 8 -13.46 7.97 -18.79
CA ILE A 8 -12.61 7.53 -17.68
C ILE A 8 -13.35 7.70 -16.35
N THR A 9 -13.95 8.88 -16.12
CA THR A 9 -14.71 9.16 -14.89
C THR A 9 -15.93 8.26 -14.77
N SER A 10 -16.71 8.08 -15.83
CA SER A 10 -17.90 7.22 -15.82
C SER A 10 -17.55 5.75 -15.51
N ILE A 11 -16.49 5.23 -16.11
CA ILE A 11 -16.00 3.87 -15.81
C ILE A 11 -15.56 3.76 -14.36
N ASN A 12 -14.82 4.75 -13.87
CA ASN A 12 -14.37 4.82 -12.48
C ASN A 12 -15.56 4.77 -11.51
N ASP A 13 -16.58 5.57 -11.76
CA ASP A 13 -17.75 5.65 -10.87
C ASP A 13 -18.49 4.32 -10.81
N VAL A 14 -18.69 3.66 -11.94
CA VAL A 14 -19.34 2.34 -11.98
C VAL A 14 -18.50 1.28 -11.23
N LEU A 15 -17.20 1.20 -11.54
CA LEU A 15 -16.32 0.21 -10.93
C LEU A 15 -16.24 0.38 -9.40
N TRP A 16 -16.10 1.60 -8.93
CA TRP A 16 -15.95 1.86 -7.50
C TRP A 16 -17.26 1.77 -6.74
N THR A 17 -18.33 2.42 -7.24
CA THR A 17 -19.60 2.51 -6.50
C THR A 17 -20.30 1.16 -6.38
N TYR A 18 -20.35 0.39 -7.46
CA TYR A 18 -21.18 -0.81 -7.51
C TYR A 18 -20.41 -2.12 -7.38
N VAL A 19 -19.11 -2.13 -7.69
CA VAL A 19 -18.35 -3.38 -7.71
C VAL A 19 -17.32 -3.42 -6.58
N LEU A 20 -16.39 -2.48 -6.58
CA LEU A 20 -15.19 -2.61 -5.76
C LEU A 20 -15.46 -2.40 -4.27
N VAL A 21 -16.27 -1.40 -3.91
CA VAL A 21 -16.62 -1.14 -2.50
C VAL A 21 -17.29 -2.36 -1.87
N ILE A 22 -18.25 -2.96 -2.59
CA ILE A 22 -18.97 -4.15 -2.12
C ILE A 22 -18.02 -5.35 -2.00
N MET A 23 -17.19 -5.57 -3.02
CA MET A 23 -16.21 -6.66 -3.00
C MET A 23 -15.20 -6.50 -1.87
N LEU A 24 -14.62 -5.30 -1.70
CA LEU A 24 -13.63 -5.04 -0.66
C LEU A 24 -14.20 -5.26 0.74
N LEU A 25 -15.33 -4.62 1.05
CA LEU A 25 -15.95 -4.76 2.37
C LEU A 25 -16.47 -6.19 2.61
N GLY A 26 -17.07 -6.81 1.61
CA GLY A 26 -17.56 -8.18 1.69
C GLY A 26 -16.45 -9.21 1.91
N CYS A 27 -15.37 -9.12 1.11
CA CYS A 27 -14.20 -10.01 1.26
C CYS A 27 -13.49 -9.78 2.60
N ALA A 28 -13.27 -8.51 2.99
CA ALA A 28 -12.59 -8.18 4.23
C ALA A 28 -13.40 -8.64 5.46
N ALA A 29 -14.71 -8.47 5.45
CA ALA A 29 -15.60 -9.01 6.49
C ALA A 29 -15.55 -10.54 6.51
N TRP A 30 -15.70 -11.20 5.36
CA TRP A 30 -15.61 -12.65 5.24
C TRP A 30 -14.30 -13.20 5.81
N PHE A 31 -13.15 -12.64 5.42
CA PHE A 31 -11.86 -13.08 5.93
C PHE A 31 -11.69 -12.79 7.42
N THR A 32 -12.17 -11.63 7.90
CA THR A 32 -12.15 -11.31 9.33
C THR A 32 -12.87 -12.37 10.16
N PHE A 33 -14.09 -12.76 9.75
CA PHE A 33 -14.85 -13.80 10.46
C PHE A 33 -14.20 -15.18 10.33
N LYS A 34 -13.77 -15.59 9.13
CA LYS A 34 -13.15 -16.90 8.88
C LYS A 34 -11.83 -17.08 9.60
N THR A 35 -11.03 -16.01 9.73
CA THR A 35 -9.77 -16.04 10.49
C THR A 35 -9.96 -15.80 11.99
N ARG A 36 -11.23 -15.66 12.45
CA ARG A 36 -11.57 -15.34 13.85
C ARG A 36 -10.84 -14.08 14.32
N PHE A 37 -10.95 -13.00 13.54
CA PHE A 37 -10.36 -11.70 13.85
C PHE A 37 -8.84 -11.77 14.03
N VAL A 38 -8.12 -12.44 13.13
CA VAL A 38 -6.67 -12.65 13.20
C VAL A 38 -5.90 -11.34 13.42
N GLN A 39 -6.34 -10.26 12.75
CA GLN A 39 -5.72 -8.95 12.80
C GLN A 39 -5.74 -8.30 14.19
N PHE A 40 -6.67 -8.67 15.06
CA PHE A 40 -6.76 -8.17 16.43
C PHE A 40 -6.14 -9.15 17.43
N ARG A 41 -6.51 -10.42 17.34
CA ARG A 41 -6.05 -11.41 18.33
C ARG A 41 -4.56 -11.74 18.23
N MET A 42 -3.94 -11.54 17.07
CA MET A 42 -2.54 -11.87 16.82
C MET A 42 -1.61 -10.65 16.82
N ILE A 43 -2.08 -9.47 17.25
CA ILE A 43 -1.29 -8.23 17.20
C ILE A 43 0.03 -8.31 17.97
N LYS A 44 0.06 -8.98 19.12
CA LYS A 44 1.28 -9.22 19.90
C LYS A 44 2.29 -10.08 19.12
N GLU A 45 1.79 -11.08 18.39
CA GLU A 45 2.61 -11.94 17.54
C GLU A 45 3.14 -11.18 16.32
N MET A 46 2.31 -10.32 15.69
CA MET A 46 2.73 -9.45 14.58
C MET A 46 3.93 -8.58 14.99
N ILE A 47 3.85 -7.94 16.16
CA ILE A 47 4.94 -7.10 16.70
C ILE A 47 6.18 -7.95 17.00
N ARG A 48 6.01 -9.12 17.61
CA ARG A 48 7.12 -10.05 17.91
C ARG A 48 7.88 -10.43 16.64
N LEU A 49 7.14 -10.72 15.55
CA LEU A 49 7.71 -11.17 14.28
C LEU A 49 8.54 -10.10 13.55
N LEU A 50 8.38 -8.82 13.85
CA LEU A 50 9.26 -7.76 13.32
C LEU A 50 10.71 -7.94 13.78
N GLY A 51 10.91 -8.46 15.01
CA GLY A 51 12.24 -8.75 15.58
C GLY A 51 12.76 -10.15 15.26
N ASP A 52 11.99 -10.97 14.55
CA ASP A 52 12.33 -12.35 14.23
C ASP A 52 13.31 -12.42 13.06
N SER A 53 14.59 -12.43 13.35
CA SER A 53 15.67 -12.60 12.36
C SER A 53 15.96 -14.08 12.13
N THR A 54 15.09 -14.77 11.41
CA THR A 54 15.28 -16.20 11.09
C THR A 54 16.31 -16.47 9.99
N SER A 55 17.19 -15.55 9.67
CA SER A 55 18.34 -15.82 8.79
C SER A 55 19.42 -16.70 9.44
N LYS A 56 19.02 -17.73 10.20
CA LYS A 56 19.92 -18.76 10.75
C LYS A 56 20.03 -20.00 9.87
N ALA A 57 19.55 -19.98 8.65
CA ALA A 57 19.90 -21.01 7.67
C ALA A 57 21.28 -20.67 7.10
N GLY A 58 22.30 -21.35 7.60
CA GLY A 58 23.71 -21.20 7.21
C GLY A 58 23.99 -21.57 5.75
N GLY A 59 23.54 -20.76 4.82
CA GLY A 59 23.79 -20.87 3.40
C GLY A 59 24.31 -19.54 2.84
N LYS A 60 25.23 -19.62 1.88
CA LYS A 60 25.91 -18.50 1.20
C LYS A 60 25.00 -17.63 0.29
N THR A 61 23.68 -17.73 0.39
CA THR A 61 22.70 -16.93 -0.34
C THR A 61 22.19 -15.80 0.56
N GLU A 62 22.30 -14.56 0.09
CA GLU A 62 21.74 -13.38 0.77
C GLU A 62 20.21 -13.45 0.73
N HIS A 63 19.60 -14.15 1.69
CA HIS A 63 18.16 -14.23 1.83
C HIS A 63 17.57 -12.90 2.34
N ILE A 64 16.44 -12.49 1.80
CA ILE A 64 15.71 -11.32 2.27
C ILE A 64 15.03 -11.67 3.61
N SER A 65 15.33 -10.90 4.66
CA SER A 65 14.71 -11.10 5.97
C SER A 65 13.25 -10.64 5.98
N SER A 66 12.49 -11.14 6.97
CA SER A 66 11.10 -10.70 7.20
C SER A 66 10.99 -9.18 7.35
N PHE A 67 11.92 -8.57 8.08
CA PHE A 67 11.97 -7.12 8.27
C PHE A 67 12.26 -6.37 6.96
N GLN A 68 13.22 -6.84 6.16
CA GLN A 68 13.52 -6.23 4.87
C GLN A 68 12.32 -6.31 3.91
N ALA A 69 11.65 -7.45 3.82
CA ALA A 69 10.44 -7.61 3.02
C ALA A 69 9.32 -6.68 3.51
N PHE A 70 9.16 -6.55 4.83
CA PHE A 70 8.22 -5.62 5.43
C PHE A 70 8.54 -4.16 5.07
N MET A 71 9.82 -3.75 5.15
CA MET A 71 10.23 -2.39 4.81
C MET A 71 10.02 -2.06 3.32
N VAL A 72 10.25 -3.00 2.41
CA VAL A 72 9.95 -2.80 0.98
C VAL A 72 8.46 -2.66 0.75
N SER A 73 7.64 -3.48 1.40
CA SER A 73 6.18 -3.38 1.33
C SER A 73 5.68 -2.07 1.95
N LEU A 74 6.25 -1.66 3.07
CA LEU A 74 5.89 -0.41 3.72
C LEU A 74 6.36 0.81 2.90
N ALA A 75 7.50 0.70 2.20
CA ALA A 75 7.98 1.74 1.28
C ALA A 75 6.99 2.02 0.14
N SER A 76 6.34 1.00 -0.41
CA SER A 76 5.30 1.20 -1.43
C SER A 76 4.06 1.88 -0.84
N ARG A 77 3.60 1.42 0.31
CA ARG A 77 2.40 1.92 1.00
C ARG A 77 2.54 3.34 1.51
N VAL A 78 3.63 3.61 2.25
CA VAL A 78 3.87 4.92 2.88
C VAL A 78 4.43 5.89 1.86
N GLY A 79 3.52 6.61 1.22
CA GLY A 79 3.83 7.52 0.11
C GLY A 79 2.83 8.67 0.02
N THR A 80 2.51 9.02 -1.21
CA THR A 80 1.51 10.06 -1.52
C THR A 80 0.15 9.79 -0.86
N GLY A 81 -0.25 8.52 -0.72
CA GLY A 81 -1.52 8.14 -0.10
C GLY A 81 -1.70 8.69 1.31
N ASN A 82 -0.64 8.69 2.11
CA ASN A 82 -0.68 9.11 3.51
C ASN A 82 -0.78 10.63 3.69
N LEU A 83 -0.27 11.43 2.78
CA LEU A 83 -0.29 12.89 2.88
C LEU A 83 -1.34 13.48 1.92
N ALA A 84 -1.11 13.37 0.62
CA ALA A 84 -2.02 13.93 -0.38
C ALA A 84 -3.32 13.13 -0.51
N GLY A 85 -3.29 11.80 -0.37
CA GLY A 85 -4.47 10.94 -0.43
C GLY A 85 -5.45 11.22 0.72
N VAL A 86 -4.93 11.38 1.95
CA VAL A 86 -5.75 11.77 3.12
C VAL A 86 -6.34 13.16 2.93
N ALA A 87 -5.54 14.13 2.48
CA ALA A 87 -6.01 15.47 2.19
C ALA A 87 -7.12 15.47 1.13
N THR A 88 -6.93 14.72 0.03
CA THR A 88 -7.96 14.55 -1.02
C THR A 88 -9.23 13.88 -0.46
N ALA A 89 -9.08 12.85 0.39
CA ALA A 89 -10.23 12.21 1.02
C ALA A 89 -11.05 13.19 1.86
N ILE A 90 -10.38 14.04 2.65
CA ILE A 90 -11.03 15.05 3.50
C ILE A 90 -11.65 16.16 2.65
N THR A 91 -10.96 16.64 1.60
CA THR A 91 -11.47 17.72 0.74
C THR A 91 -12.72 17.30 -0.03
N VAL A 92 -12.72 16.11 -0.63
CA VAL A 92 -13.81 15.63 -1.50
C VAL A 92 -14.88 14.88 -0.72
N GLY A 93 -14.49 14.08 0.26
CA GLY A 93 -15.39 13.24 1.06
C GLY A 93 -15.78 13.84 2.41
N GLY A 94 -15.17 14.97 2.80
CA GLY A 94 -15.32 15.55 4.13
C GLY A 94 -14.56 14.78 5.21
N PRO A 95 -14.56 15.29 6.47
CA PRO A 95 -13.89 14.65 7.60
C PRO A 95 -14.30 13.18 7.84
N GLY A 96 -15.53 12.83 7.48
CA GLY A 96 -16.07 11.46 7.59
C GLY A 96 -15.34 10.42 6.76
N ALA A 97 -14.64 10.82 5.70
CA ALA A 97 -13.81 9.91 4.91
C ALA A 97 -12.73 9.20 5.74
N VAL A 98 -12.21 9.87 6.78
CA VAL A 98 -11.21 9.29 7.69
C VAL A 98 -11.78 8.06 8.44
N PHE A 99 -13.02 8.10 8.87
CA PHE A 99 -13.68 6.95 9.48
C PHE A 99 -13.70 5.73 8.55
N TRP A 100 -14.04 5.94 7.29
CA TRP A 100 -14.09 4.87 6.30
C TRP A 100 -12.70 4.37 5.91
N MET A 101 -11.67 5.23 5.93
CA MET A 101 -10.28 4.81 5.83
C MET A 101 -9.89 3.87 6.99
N TRP A 102 -10.25 4.22 8.23
CA TRP A 102 -10.01 3.35 9.38
C TRP A 102 -10.73 2.01 9.25
N LEU A 103 -12.00 2.03 8.86
CA LEU A 103 -12.80 0.81 8.72
C LEU A 103 -12.20 -0.14 7.68
N ILE A 104 -11.84 0.38 6.49
CA ILE A 104 -11.24 -0.47 5.46
C ILE A 104 -9.85 -0.98 5.85
N ALA A 105 -9.08 -0.25 6.64
CA ALA A 105 -7.81 -0.72 7.18
C ALA A 105 -8.01 -1.83 8.22
N LEU A 106 -8.94 -1.65 9.17
CA LEU A 106 -9.24 -2.63 10.21
C LEU A 106 -9.75 -3.95 9.62
N LEU A 107 -10.65 -3.91 8.66
CA LEU A 107 -11.19 -5.10 8.01
C LEU A 107 -10.23 -5.65 6.95
N GLY A 108 -9.68 -4.77 6.09
CA GLY A 108 -8.82 -5.13 4.97
C GLY A 108 -7.50 -5.77 5.36
N SER A 109 -7.00 -5.51 6.59
CA SER A 109 -5.81 -6.18 7.10
C SER A 109 -5.94 -7.72 7.12
N SER A 110 -7.17 -8.25 7.23
CA SER A 110 -7.43 -9.69 7.06
C SER A 110 -7.21 -10.15 5.62
N SER A 111 -7.56 -9.34 4.62
CA SER A 111 -7.26 -9.62 3.21
C SER A 111 -5.75 -9.62 2.96
N ALA A 112 -5.02 -8.64 3.51
CA ALA A 112 -3.56 -8.58 3.43
C ALA A 112 -2.89 -9.81 4.08
N PHE A 113 -3.46 -10.30 5.19
CA PHE A 113 -3.04 -11.56 5.82
C PHE A 113 -3.20 -12.75 4.86
N ILE A 114 -4.37 -12.89 4.24
CA ILE A 114 -4.68 -14.01 3.34
C ILE A 114 -3.77 -14.00 2.12
N GLU A 115 -3.71 -12.89 1.38
CA GLU A 115 -2.94 -12.79 0.14
C GLU A 115 -1.43 -13.01 0.37
N SER A 116 -0.88 -12.50 1.46
CA SER A 116 0.54 -12.65 1.78
C SER A 116 0.88 -14.06 2.29
N THR A 117 -0.03 -14.71 3.01
CA THR A 117 0.10 -16.12 3.40
C THR A 117 0.09 -17.03 2.17
N LEU A 118 -0.83 -16.78 1.21
CA LEU A 118 -0.89 -17.52 -0.04
C LEU A 118 0.35 -17.30 -0.91
N ALA A 119 0.86 -16.08 -0.97
CA ALA A 119 2.09 -15.77 -1.72
C ALA A 119 3.30 -16.52 -1.16
N GLN A 120 3.41 -16.63 0.15
CA GLN A 120 4.43 -17.45 0.80
C GLN A 120 4.22 -18.95 0.53
N LEU A 121 2.99 -19.45 0.57
CA LEU A 121 2.70 -20.86 0.31
C LEU A 121 3.15 -21.28 -1.09
N TYR A 122 2.85 -20.47 -2.11
CA TYR A 122 3.11 -20.76 -3.52
C TYR A 122 4.39 -20.12 -4.08
N LYS A 123 5.30 -19.66 -3.20
CA LYS A 123 6.59 -19.09 -3.63
C LYS A 123 7.45 -20.13 -4.36
N VAL A 124 8.32 -19.66 -5.21
CA VAL A 124 9.27 -20.46 -5.97
C VAL A 124 10.69 -19.95 -5.77
N LYS A 125 11.68 -20.79 -6.11
CA LYS A 125 13.10 -20.39 -6.06
C LYS A 125 13.39 -19.43 -7.21
N GLY A 126 13.92 -18.26 -6.89
CA GLY A 126 14.48 -17.32 -7.85
C GLY A 126 16.01 -17.44 -7.93
N GLU A 127 16.64 -16.56 -8.69
CA GLU A 127 18.11 -16.57 -8.88
C GLU A 127 18.86 -16.13 -7.62
N THR A 128 18.34 -15.12 -6.90
CA THR A 128 18.98 -14.52 -5.72
C THR A 128 18.13 -14.57 -4.46
N SER A 129 16.82 -14.75 -4.61
CA SER A 129 15.86 -14.80 -3.51
C SER A 129 14.64 -15.63 -3.92
N TYR A 130 13.72 -15.91 -2.99
CA TYR A 130 12.42 -16.42 -3.36
C TYR A 130 11.64 -15.37 -4.17
N ILE A 131 10.75 -15.85 -5.03
CA ILE A 131 9.81 -15.04 -5.82
C ILE A 131 8.41 -15.63 -5.70
N GLY A 132 7.39 -14.80 -5.80
CA GLY A 132 6.00 -15.22 -5.68
C GLY A 132 5.05 -14.04 -5.86
N GLY A 133 3.84 -14.19 -5.37
CA GLY A 133 2.79 -13.18 -5.47
C GLY A 133 1.54 -13.71 -6.17
N PRO A 134 0.57 -12.84 -6.50
CA PRO A 134 -0.72 -13.27 -7.06
C PRO A 134 -0.60 -14.08 -8.34
N ALA A 135 0.25 -13.68 -9.28
CA ALA A 135 0.44 -14.42 -10.53
C ALA A 135 0.82 -15.88 -10.28
N TYR A 136 1.61 -16.14 -9.23
CA TYR A 136 2.06 -17.48 -8.87
C TYR A 136 0.96 -18.30 -8.21
N TYR A 137 0.20 -17.76 -7.25
CA TYR A 137 -0.88 -18.51 -6.64
C TYR A 137 -2.10 -18.68 -7.57
N MET A 138 -2.34 -17.76 -8.50
CA MET A 138 -3.33 -17.94 -9.57
C MET A 138 -2.93 -19.10 -10.49
N LYS A 139 -1.66 -19.14 -10.90
CA LYS A 139 -1.15 -20.23 -11.76
C LYS A 139 -1.10 -21.58 -11.06
N LYS A 140 -0.51 -21.65 -9.86
CA LYS A 140 -0.30 -22.91 -9.12
C LYS A 140 -1.53 -23.34 -8.33
N GLY A 141 -2.14 -22.42 -7.59
CA GLY A 141 -3.27 -22.72 -6.70
C GLY A 141 -4.61 -22.85 -7.43
N LEU A 142 -4.93 -21.93 -8.36
CA LEU A 142 -6.16 -22.00 -9.16
C LEU A 142 -6.00 -22.79 -10.45
N LYS A 143 -4.77 -23.11 -10.86
CA LYS A 143 -4.46 -23.71 -12.17
C LYS A 143 -4.88 -22.83 -13.35
N GLN A 144 -4.97 -21.51 -13.15
CA GLN A 144 -5.40 -20.52 -14.14
C GLN A 144 -4.23 -19.64 -14.58
N SER A 145 -3.40 -20.14 -15.51
CA SER A 145 -2.23 -19.39 -16.00
C SER A 145 -2.59 -18.07 -16.67
N TRP A 146 -3.73 -18.01 -17.39
CA TRP A 146 -4.20 -16.77 -18.02
C TRP A 146 -4.50 -15.66 -17.00
N MET A 147 -5.09 -16.02 -15.84
CA MET A 147 -5.40 -15.09 -14.76
C MET A 147 -4.11 -14.54 -14.14
N GLY A 148 -3.08 -15.40 -13.98
CA GLY A 148 -1.77 -14.99 -13.52
C GLY A 148 -1.09 -13.99 -14.47
N VAL A 149 -1.19 -14.20 -15.78
CA VAL A 149 -0.66 -13.27 -16.79
C VAL A 149 -1.45 -11.97 -16.80
N LEU A 150 -2.78 -12.04 -16.74
CA LEU A 150 -3.64 -10.85 -16.65
C LEU A 150 -3.27 -10.00 -15.42
N PHE A 151 -3.17 -10.64 -14.24
CA PHE A 151 -2.76 -9.93 -13.02
C PHE A 151 -1.37 -9.29 -13.18
N ALA A 152 -0.40 -10.01 -13.74
CA ALA A 152 0.94 -9.51 -13.97
C ALA A 152 0.96 -8.27 -14.87
N ILE A 153 0.12 -8.22 -15.90
CA ILE A 153 -0.06 -7.04 -16.76
C ILE A 153 -0.69 -5.90 -15.95
N LEU A 154 -1.77 -6.18 -15.21
CA LEU A 154 -2.49 -5.16 -14.45
C LEU A 154 -1.59 -4.51 -13.38
N ILE A 155 -0.78 -5.27 -12.65
CA ILE A 155 0.11 -4.70 -11.62
C ILE A 155 1.24 -3.88 -12.23
N ILE A 156 1.75 -4.24 -13.42
CA ILE A 156 2.74 -3.44 -14.16
C ILE A 156 2.14 -2.07 -14.46
N PHE A 157 0.94 -2.02 -15.04
CA PHE A 157 0.27 -0.76 -15.37
C PHE A 157 -0.10 0.04 -14.13
N THR A 158 -0.58 -0.61 -13.06
CA THR A 158 -0.97 0.06 -11.83
C THR A 158 0.24 0.65 -11.12
N PHE A 159 1.23 -0.17 -10.79
CA PHE A 159 2.31 0.24 -9.91
C PHE A 159 3.47 0.92 -10.63
N ALA A 160 4.01 0.29 -11.69
CA ALA A 160 5.17 0.86 -12.38
C ALA A 160 4.83 2.12 -13.20
N PHE A 161 3.56 2.31 -13.59
CA PHE A 161 3.15 3.45 -14.40
C PHE A 161 2.20 4.38 -13.64
N ALA A 162 0.95 3.99 -13.40
CA ALA A 162 -0.06 4.90 -12.86
C ALA A 162 0.27 5.41 -11.44
N PHE A 163 0.67 4.54 -10.52
CA PHE A 163 1.02 4.95 -9.16
C PHE A 163 2.29 5.79 -9.15
N ASN A 164 3.30 5.47 -9.96
CA ASN A 164 4.51 6.29 -10.07
C ASN A 164 4.22 7.67 -10.65
N THR A 165 3.23 7.79 -11.53
CA THR A 165 2.73 9.10 -11.99
C THR A 165 2.20 9.92 -10.83
N VAL A 166 1.36 9.34 -9.95
CA VAL A 166 0.82 10.05 -8.77
C VAL A 166 1.93 10.44 -7.79
N GLN A 167 2.90 9.54 -7.54
CA GLN A 167 4.01 9.85 -6.62
C GLN A 167 4.84 11.03 -7.14
N SER A 168 5.23 11.00 -8.40
CA SER A 168 6.02 12.07 -9.03
C SER A 168 5.27 13.40 -9.06
N ASN A 169 3.98 13.38 -9.46
CA ASN A 169 3.12 14.56 -9.48
C ASN A 169 3.08 15.25 -8.11
N THR A 170 2.87 14.46 -7.06
CA THR A 170 2.76 14.99 -5.69
C THR A 170 4.08 15.58 -5.18
N ILE A 171 5.23 14.95 -5.49
CA ILE A 171 6.54 15.51 -5.14
C ILE A 171 6.73 16.86 -5.82
N CYS A 172 6.47 16.93 -7.13
CA CYS A 172 6.62 18.17 -7.91
C CYS A 172 5.72 19.29 -7.37
N ALA A 173 4.43 19.01 -7.13
CA ALA A 173 3.50 19.99 -6.56
C ALA A 173 3.95 20.50 -5.17
N ALA A 174 4.49 19.62 -4.33
CA ALA A 174 4.99 20.02 -3.01
C ALA A 174 6.25 20.92 -3.10
N PHE A 175 7.16 20.62 -4.04
CA PHE A 175 8.37 21.42 -4.25
C PHE A 175 8.08 22.75 -4.94
N GLU A 176 7.13 22.78 -5.86
CA GLU A 176 6.62 24.02 -6.46
C GLU A 176 6.06 24.94 -5.38
N GLN A 177 5.20 24.43 -4.49
CA GLN A 177 4.60 25.20 -3.38
C GLN A 177 5.63 25.70 -2.36
N ALA A 178 6.59 24.85 -1.96
CA ALA A 178 7.53 25.18 -0.89
C ALA A 178 8.75 26.00 -1.38
N PHE A 179 9.24 25.73 -2.58
CA PHE A 179 10.51 26.26 -3.08
C PHE A 179 10.41 26.94 -4.44
N GLN A 180 9.23 26.98 -5.05
CA GLN A 180 8.99 27.50 -6.40
C GLN A 180 9.88 26.84 -7.48
N VAL A 181 10.18 25.55 -7.30
CA VAL A 181 10.93 24.76 -8.26
C VAL A 181 9.99 24.35 -9.40
N ASP A 182 10.39 24.65 -10.63
CA ASP A 182 9.63 24.21 -11.81
C ASP A 182 9.50 22.69 -11.89
N ASN A 183 8.30 22.22 -12.21
CA ASN A 183 7.95 20.81 -12.25
C ASN A 183 8.80 20.01 -13.25
N THR A 184 9.25 20.64 -14.35
CA THR A 184 10.11 20.01 -15.35
C THR A 184 11.48 19.65 -14.77
N TRP A 185 12.10 20.59 -14.05
CA TRP A 185 13.40 20.34 -13.42
C TRP A 185 13.31 19.29 -12.31
N MET A 186 12.27 19.40 -11.48
CA MET A 186 12.05 18.38 -10.43
C MET A 186 11.78 17.01 -11.03
N GLY A 187 10.99 16.94 -12.11
CA GLY A 187 10.73 15.70 -12.87
C GLY A 187 11.99 15.08 -13.44
N ILE A 188 12.90 15.87 -14.01
CA ILE A 188 14.20 15.39 -14.51
C ILE A 188 15.03 14.80 -13.36
N ILE A 189 15.13 15.51 -12.24
CA ILE A 189 15.89 15.04 -11.06
C ILE A 189 15.31 13.69 -10.57
N LEU A 190 14.00 13.61 -10.38
CA LEU A 190 13.32 12.38 -9.93
C LEU A 190 13.54 11.22 -10.90
N THR A 191 13.44 11.49 -12.20
CA THR A 191 13.64 10.47 -13.23
C THR A 191 15.06 9.91 -13.20
N VAL A 192 16.07 10.78 -13.14
CA VAL A 192 17.48 10.38 -13.07
C VAL A 192 17.75 9.57 -11.80
N LEU A 193 17.30 10.06 -10.64
CA LEU A 193 17.47 9.35 -9.36
C LEU A 193 16.77 7.99 -9.37
N THR A 194 15.55 7.93 -9.90
CA THR A 194 14.82 6.65 -10.05
C THR A 194 15.61 5.67 -10.90
N LEU A 195 16.04 6.07 -12.10
CA LEU A 195 16.81 5.21 -13.00
C LEU A 195 18.11 4.72 -12.35
N MET A 196 18.84 5.59 -11.65
CA MET A 196 20.09 5.19 -10.95
C MET A 196 19.85 4.10 -9.89
N ILE A 197 18.71 4.11 -9.20
CA ILE A 197 18.43 3.12 -8.15
C ILE A 197 17.89 1.82 -8.72
N ILE A 198 16.94 1.88 -9.66
CA ILE A 198 16.26 0.68 -10.18
C ILE A 198 17.18 -0.24 -10.98
N PHE A 199 18.26 0.28 -11.54
CA PHE A 199 19.28 -0.56 -12.17
C PHE A 199 20.09 -1.42 -11.16
N GLY A 200 19.96 -1.16 -9.84
CA GLY A 200 20.65 -1.91 -8.78
C GLY A 200 19.93 -3.17 -8.28
N GLY A 201 18.70 -3.46 -8.74
CA GLY A 201 17.93 -4.66 -8.39
C GLY A 201 17.34 -4.66 -6.96
N ILE A 202 16.65 -5.77 -6.61
CA ILE A 202 15.86 -5.91 -5.35
C ILE A 202 16.71 -5.74 -4.07
N GLN A 203 17.93 -6.20 -4.05
CA GLN A 203 18.78 -6.09 -2.86
C GLN A 203 19.12 -4.64 -2.53
N ARG A 204 19.39 -3.82 -3.56
CA ARG A 204 19.61 -2.38 -3.40
C ARG A 204 18.33 -1.68 -2.95
N ILE A 205 17.19 -2.03 -3.54
CA ILE A 205 15.88 -1.52 -3.16
C ILE A 205 15.59 -1.85 -1.70
N ALA A 206 15.74 -3.11 -1.29
CA ALA A 206 15.51 -3.54 0.09
C ALA A 206 16.42 -2.82 1.10
N LYS A 207 17.69 -2.61 0.77
CA LYS A 207 18.65 -1.87 1.60
C LYS A 207 18.27 -0.41 1.75
N VAL A 208 17.92 0.25 0.66
CA VAL A 208 17.51 1.66 0.66
C VAL A 208 16.21 1.83 1.47
N SER A 209 15.20 1.01 1.22
CA SER A 209 13.92 1.05 1.92
C SER A 209 14.06 0.78 3.43
N SER A 210 14.92 -0.17 3.82
CA SER A 210 15.13 -0.49 5.25
C SER A 210 15.77 0.63 6.07
N ILE A 211 16.34 1.64 5.41
CA ILE A 211 16.92 2.82 6.06
C ILE A 211 15.96 4.00 5.98
N ILE A 212 15.46 4.30 4.79
CA ILE A 212 14.64 5.50 4.54
C ILE A 212 13.30 5.41 5.28
N VAL A 213 12.60 4.26 5.14
CA VAL A 213 11.22 4.13 5.66
C VAL A 213 11.12 4.32 7.16
N PRO A 214 11.92 3.66 8.02
CA PRO A 214 11.82 3.89 9.46
C PRO A 214 12.14 5.34 9.85
N VAL A 215 13.15 5.95 9.25
CA VAL A 215 13.56 7.32 9.57
C VAL A 215 12.46 8.31 9.24
N MET A 216 11.91 8.24 8.02
CA MET A 216 10.84 9.14 7.59
C MET A 216 9.55 8.94 8.39
N ALA A 217 9.15 7.67 8.63
CA ALA A 217 7.92 7.36 9.35
C ALA A 217 8.01 7.83 10.82
N LEU A 218 9.12 7.55 11.48
CA LEU A 218 9.35 8.01 12.87
C LEU A 218 9.37 9.55 12.94
N GLY A 219 10.06 10.22 12.03
CA GLY A 219 10.11 11.68 11.99
C GLY A 219 8.71 12.30 11.84
N TYR A 220 7.90 11.74 10.93
CA TYR A 220 6.54 12.21 10.70
C TYR A 220 5.60 11.93 11.90
N ILE A 221 5.69 10.74 12.48
CA ILE A 221 4.92 10.36 13.66
C ILE A 221 5.28 11.26 14.85
N LEU A 222 6.57 11.53 15.08
CA LEU A 222 7.00 12.42 16.17
C LEU A 222 6.45 13.84 16.00
N LEU A 223 6.50 14.39 14.79
CA LEU A 223 5.89 15.70 14.50
C LEU A 223 4.38 15.68 14.79
N ALA A 224 3.69 14.66 14.32
CA ALA A 224 2.25 14.53 14.57
C ALA A 224 1.93 14.44 16.08
N PHE A 225 2.74 13.73 16.86
CA PHE A 225 2.57 13.70 18.33
C PHE A 225 2.76 15.07 18.97
N VAL A 226 3.69 15.88 18.48
CA VAL A 226 3.85 17.28 18.96
C VAL A 226 2.57 18.07 18.66
N ILE A 227 2.05 18.02 17.44
CA ILE A 227 0.84 18.74 17.04
C ILE A 227 -0.39 18.26 17.82
N VAL A 228 -0.55 16.94 17.99
CA VAL A 228 -1.62 16.36 18.82
C VAL A 228 -1.50 16.83 20.26
N GLY A 229 -0.28 16.89 20.79
CA GLY A 229 -0.01 17.43 22.14
C GLY A 229 -0.39 18.91 22.28
N MET A 230 -0.08 19.73 21.29
CA MET A 230 -0.46 21.16 21.25
C MET A 230 -1.99 21.34 21.17
N ASN A 231 -2.68 20.45 20.49
CA ASN A 231 -4.13 20.48 20.24
C ASN A 231 -4.92 19.46 21.11
N PHE A 232 -4.37 19.01 22.23
CA PHE A 232 -4.95 17.92 23.04
C PHE A 232 -6.42 18.14 23.40
N THR A 233 -6.82 19.36 23.69
CA THR A 233 -8.22 19.72 24.05
C THR A 233 -9.19 19.57 22.88
N GLN A 234 -8.72 19.60 21.63
CA GLN A 234 -9.55 19.47 20.43
C GLN A 234 -9.78 18.01 20.01
N ILE A 235 -9.03 17.05 20.54
CA ILE A 235 -9.14 15.63 20.17
C ILE A 235 -10.59 15.12 20.22
N PRO A 236 -11.36 15.30 21.32
CA PRO A 236 -12.73 14.80 21.38
C PRO A 236 -13.64 15.44 20.31
N ALA A 237 -13.44 16.74 20.02
CA ALA A 237 -14.21 17.45 19.01
C ALA A 237 -13.91 16.92 17.59
N VAL A 238 -12.65 16.66 17.27
CA VAL A 238 -12.23 16.10 15.97
C VAL A 238 -12.74 14.67 15.80
N PHE A 239 -12.66 13.83 16.84
CA PHE A 239 -13.27 12.49 16.78
C PHE A 239 -14.78 12.55 16.56
N LYS A 240 -15.48 13.42 17.27
CA LYS A 240 -16.91 13.64 17.06
C LYS A 240 -17.20 14.09 15.63
N LEU A 241 -16.41 15.04 15.09
CA LEU A 241 -16.53 15.52 13.73
C LEU A 241 -16.34 14.40 12.70
N ILE A 242 -15.32 13.57 12.85
CA ILE A 242 -15.04 12.43 11.95
C ILE A 242 -16.25 11.46 11.95
N VAL A 243 -16.72 11.07 13.13
CA VAL A 243 -17.83 10.11 13.25
C VAL A 243 -19.14 10.70 12.78
N SER A 244 -19.50 11.92 13.20
CA SER A 244 -20.77 12.56 12.79
C SER A 244 -20.82 12.80 11.28
N SER A 245 -19.71 13.23 10.68
CA SER A 245 -19.60 13.40 9.22
C SER A 245 -19.69 12.09 8.46
N ALA A 246 -19.17 11.00 8.99
CA ALA A 246 -19.19 9.68 8.34
C ALA A 246 -20.62 9.14 8.16
N PHE A 247 -21.54 9.52 9.05
CA PHE A 247 -22.94 9.06 9.04
C PHE A 247 -23.95 10.17 8.71
N GLY A 248 -23.49 11.36 8.35
CA GLY A 248 -24.34 12.48 7.95
C GLY A 248 -25.18 13.09 9.08
N TRP A 249 -24.78 12.89 10.35
CA TRP A 249 -25.51 13.44 11.52
C TRP A 249 -25.33 14.96 11.66
N GLU A 250 -24.28 15.51 11.09
CA GLU A 250 -24.06 16.94 10.91
C GLU A 250 -23.85 17.19 9.42
N GLN A 251 -24.42 18.27 8.86
CA GLN A 251 -24.14 18.64 7.47
C GLN A 251 -22.65 19.00 7.36
N ALA A 252 -21.85 18.03 6.96
CA ALA A 252 -20.42 18.24 6.80
C ALA A 252 -20.15 19.01 5.50
N LEU A 253 -19.26 19.98 5.62
CA LEU A 253 -18.63 20.63 4.47
C LEU A 253 -18.01 19.56 3.57
N GLY A 254 -18.40 19.49 2.29
CA GLY A 254 -17.69 18.77 1.21
C GLY A 254 -18.44 17.62 0.63
N GLY A 255 -19.17 16.79 1.10
CA GLY A 255 -19.81 15.64 0.45
C GLY A 255 -20.82 14.91 1.35
N GLY A 256 -21.83 14.30 0.77
CA GLY A 256 -22.74 13.44 1.52
C GLY A 256 -22.05 12.15 2.00
N VAL A 257 -22.76 11.35 2.83
CA VAL A 257 -22.29 10.05 3.35
C VAL A 257 -21.67 9.15 2.25
N GLY A 258 -22.25 9.17 1.05
CA GLY A 258 -21.74 8.41 -0.10
C GLY A 258 -20.36 8.86 -0.55
N ALA A 259 -20.10 10.16 -0.59
CA ALA A 259 -18.78 10.70 -0.94
C ALA A 259 -17.74 10.38 0.14
N ALA A 260 -18.09 10.51 1.42
CA ALA A 260 -17.23 10.13 2.54
C ALA A 260 -16.83 8.65 2.47
N LEU A 261 -17.79 7.76 2.28
CA LEU A 261 -17.56 6.33 2.13
C LEU A 261 -16.67 6.03 0.92
N MET A 262 -17.03 6.60 -0.24
CA MET A 262 -16.30 6.36 -1.50
C MET A 262 -14.86 6.82 -1.40
N GLN A 263 -14.63 8.07 -0.98
CA GLN A 263 -13.28 8.62 -0.88
C GLN A 263 -12.47 7.94 0.22
N GLY A 264 -13.09 7.65 1.36
CA GLY A 264 -12.42 6.92 2.44
C GLY A 264 -11.93 5.55 2.01
N ILE A 265 -12.74 4.78 1.28
CA ILE A 265 -12.36 3.46 0.78
C ILE A 265 -11.33 3.58 -0.35
N LYS A 266 -11.53 4.47 -1.33
CA LYS A 266 -10.57 4.70 -2.42
C LYS A 266 -9.18 5.07 -1.90
N ARG A 267 -9.10 6.13 -1.11
CA ARG A 267 -7.81 6.65 -0.60
C ARG A 267 -7.22 5.73 0.47
N GLY A 268 -8.07 5.07 1.27
CA GLY A 268 -7.64 4.02 2.20
C GLY A 268 -6.98 2.86 1.48
N LEU A 269 -7.61 2.32 0.43
CA LEU A 269 -7.05 1.24 -0.37
C LEU A 269 -5.76 1.65 -1.08
N PHE A 270 -5.72 2.86 -1.67
CA PHE A 270 -4.53 3.39 -2.32
C PHE A 270 -3.33 3.46 -1.35
N SER A 271 -3.58 3.81 -0.07
CA SER A 271 -2.55 3.90 0.96
C SER A 271 -2.12 2.52 1.46
N ASN A 272 -3.05 1.69 1.92
CA ASN A 272 -2.72 0.45 2.63
C ASN A 272 -2.56 -0.79 1.74
N GLU A 273 -2.99 -0.72 0.48
CA GLU A 273 -2.89 -1.78 -0.54
C GLU A 273 -3.53 -3.13 -0.14
N ALA A 274 -4.40 -3.19 0.86
CA ALA A 274 -4.93 -4.43 1.40
C ALA A 274 -5.93 -5.12 0.45
N GLY A 275 -5.60 -6.31 -0.02
CA GLY A 275 -6.41 -7.05 -0.99
C GLY A 275 -6.14 -6.69 -2.45
N MET A 276 -5.21 -5.76 -2.73
CA MET A 276 -4.80 -5.42 -4.10
C MET A 276 -3.89 -6.46 -4.74
N GLY A 277 -3.17 -7.24 -3.91
CA GLY A 277 -2.21 -8.22 -4.42
C GLY A 277 -0.81 -7.66 -4.69
N SER A 278 -0.50 -6.44 -4.26
CA SER A 278 0.81 -5.81 -4.43
C SER A 278 1.83 -6.33 -3.42
N ALA A 279 1.56 -6.15 -2.13
CA ALA A 279 2.41 -6.58 -1.03
C ALA A 279 2.80 -8.07 -1.06
N PRO A 280 1.95 -9.00 -1.52
CA PRO A 280 2.32 -10.40 -1.70
C PRO A 280 3.56 -10.66 -2.54
N ASN A 281 3.86 -9.79 -3.53
CA ASN A 281 5.05 -9.95 -4.37
C ASN A 281 6.35 -9.83 -3.58
N VAL A 282 6.40 -8.97 -2.59
CA VAL A 282 7.56 -8.82 -1.72
C VAL A 282 7.47 -9.74 -0.50
N ALA A 283 6.28 -9.97 0.02
CA ALA A 283 6.08 -10.92 1.12
C ALA A 283 6.62 -12.33 0.78
N ALA A 284 6.46 -12.77 -0.48
CA ALA A 284 6.97 -14.05 -0.95
C ALA A 284 8.50 -14.15 -0.94
N THR A 285 9.23 -13.04 -1.01
CA THR A 285 10.70 -13.03 -1.05
C THR A 285 11.34 -13.38 0.30
N ALA A 286 10.59 -13.21 1.39
CA ALA A 286 11.09 -13.44 2.73
C ALA A 286 11.37 -14.92 3.01
N ASP A 287 12.51 -15.18 3.65
CA ASP A 287 12.84 -16.50 4.20
C ASP A 287 12.25 -16.62 5.61
N VAL A 288 11.23 -17.45 5.75
CA VAL A 288 10.50 -17.67 7.00
C VAL A 288 10.21 -19.13 7.21
N SER A 289 10.06 -19.56 8.46
CA SER A 289 9.79 -20.96 8.83
C SER A 289 8.33 -21.37 8.63
N HIS A 290 7.40 -20.41 8.45
CA HIS A 290 5.97 -20.69 8.27
C HIS A 290 5.29 -19.57 7.45
N PRO A 291 4.43 -19.89 6.45
CA PRO A 291 3.77 -18.89 5.58
C PRO A 291 3.00 -17.81 6.35
N VAL A 292 2.34 -18.17 7.43
CA VAL A 292 1.54 -17.27 8.28
C VAL A 292 2.35 -16.11 8.84
N LYS A 293 3.65 -16.27 9.06
CA LYS A 293 4.49 -15.20 9.59
C LYS A 293 4.45 -13.95 8.71
N GLN A 294 4.58 -14.11 7.39
CA GLN A 294 4.48 -12.99 6.48
C GLN A 294 3.06 -12.45 6.36
N GLY A 295 2.05 -13.29 6.42
CA GLY A 295 0.66 -12.84 6.50
C GLY A 295 0.42 -11.89 7.68
N LEU A 296 0.92 -12.27 8.87
CA LEU A 296 0.80 -11.45 10.08
C LEU A 296 1.56 -10.13 9.97
N ILE A 297 2.79 -10.16 9.46
CA ILE A 297 3.62 -8.96 9.29
C ILE A 297 2.98 -7.98 8.28
N GLN A 298 2.43 -8.48 7.17
CA GLN A 298 1.78 -7.64 6.17
C GLN A 298 0.44 -7.05 6.66
N ALA A 299 -0.29 -7.77 7.50
CA ALA A 299 -1.47 -7.24 8.19
C ALA A 299 -1.10 -6.09 9.15
N LEU A 300 0.02 -6.19 9.87
CA LEU A 300 0.55 -5.09 10.69
C LEU A 300 0.92 -3.88 9.83
N GLY A 301 1.43 -4.10 8.62
CA GLY A 301 1.74 -3.03 7.66
C GLY A 301 0.54 -2.16 7.33
N VAL A 302 -0.65 -2.76 7.16
CA VAL A 302 -1.91 -2.02 6.94
C VAL A 302 -2.25 -1.11 8.13
N PHE A 303 -2.05 -1.61 9.35
CA PHE A 303 -2.29 -0.80 10.55
C PHE A 303 -1.28 0.34 10.68
N SER A 304 0.01 0.06 10.48
CA SER A 304 1.06 1.07 10.56
C SER A 304 0.85 2.19 9.55
N ASP A 305 0.44 1.85 8.34
CA ASP A 305 0.16 2.81 7.28
C ASP A 305 -1.06 3.66 7.59
N THR A 306 -2.23 3.05 7.71
CA THR A 306 -3.49 3.80 7.72
C THR A 306 -3.90 4.24 9.13
N LEU A 307 -3.85 3.34 10.14
CA LEU A 307 -4.28 3.71 11.49
C LEU A 307 -3.28 4.62 12.21
N VAL A 308 -1.99 4.59 11.81
CA VAL A 308 -0.99 5.48 12.40
C VAL A 308 -0.71 6.66 11.46
N ILE A 309 -0.07 6.44 10.31
CA ILE A 309 0.45 7.55 9.49
C ILE A 309 -0.67 8.38 8.86
N CYS A 310 -1.71 7.75 8.26
CA CYS A 310 -2.84 8.52 7.71
C CYS A 310 -3.62 9.26 8.80
N THR A 311 -3.75 8.68 10.01
CA THR A 311 -4.40 9.36 11.14
C THR A 311 -3.61 10.58 11.58
N CYS A 312 -2.27 10.52 11.59
CA CYS A 312 -1.42 11.68 11.84
C CYS A 312 -1.76 12.83 10.88
N THR A 313 -1.80 12.55 9.58
CA THR A 313 -2.14 13.57 8.57
C THR A 313 -3.56 14.10 8.75
N ALA A 314 -4.53 13.21 8.99
CA ALA A 314 -5.92 13.62 9.20
C ALA A 314 -6.05 14.58 10.41
N PHE A 315 -5.37 14.30 11.51
CA PHE A 315 -5.39 15.18 12.69
C PHE A 315 -4.68 16.49 12.43
N ILE A 316 -3.52 16.50 11.77
CA ILE A 316 -2.83 17.73 11.37
C ILE A 316 -3.80 18.64 10.56
N ILE A 317 -4.48 18.08 9.56
CA ILE A 317 -5.42 18.85 8.72
C ILE A 317 -6.62 19.35 9.54
N LEU A 318 -7.22 18.49 10.37
CA LEU A 318 -8.45 18.82 11.09
C LEU A 318 -8.23 19.72 12.31
N PHE A 319 -7.03 19.77 12.91
CA PHE A 319 -6.67 20.73 13.95
C PHE A 319 -6.35 22.10 13.40
N SER A 320 -5.75 22.16 12.21
CA SER A 320 -5.19 23.40 11.64
C SER A 320 -6.22 24.48 11.33
N GLY A 321 -7.53 24.16 11.31
CA GLY A 321 -8.59 25.07 10.92
C GLY A 321 -8.53 25.52 9.46
N VAL A 322 -7.76 24.84 8.61
CA VAL A 322 -7.69 25.15 7.17
C VAL A 322 -9.07 24.96 6.53
N SER A 323 -9.42 25.85 5.59
CA SER A 323 -10.71 25.78 4.89
C SER A 323 -10.76 24.53 4.00
N LEU A 324 -11.72 23.66 4.28
CA LEU A 324 -12.03 22.47 3.48
C LEU A 324 -13.01 22.86 2.36
N GLY A 325 -12.75 22.47 1.11
CA GLY A 325 -13.61 22.77 -0.03
C GLY A 325 -13.19 23.98 -0.86
N GLY A 326 -11.97 24.52 -0.62
CA GLY A 326 -11.34 25.51 -1.50
C GLY A 326 -10.71 24.87 -2.75
N GLU A 327 -10.00 25.67 -3.55
CA GLU A 327 -9.27 25.18 -4.74
C GLU A 327 -8.06 24.32 -4.37
N THR A 328 -7.56 24.42 -3.13
CA THR A 328 -6.37 23.70 -2.64
C THR A 328 -6.71 22.27 -2.28
N ASN A 329 -6.00 21.34 -2.87
CA ASN A 329 -6.21 19.90 -2.69
C ASN A 329 -4.87 19.14 -2.62
N GLY A 330 -4.94 17.87 -2.25
CA GLY A 330 -3.77 16.99 -2.22
C GLY A 330 -2.71 17.46 -1.22
N VAL A 331 -1.44 17.36 -1.60
CA VAL A 331 -0.32 17.67 -0.70
C VAL A 331 -0.25 19.13 -0.27
N GLN A 332 -0.72 20.05 -1.11
CA GLN A 332 -0.73 21.47 -0.81
C GLN A 332 -1.63 21.81 0.38
N LEU A 333 -2.77 21.11 0.53
CA LEU A 333 -3.62 21.24 1.72
C LEU A 333 -2.87 20.80 2.99
N THR A 334 -2.13 19.70 2.92
CA THR A 334 -1.31 19.24 4.05
C THR A 334 -0.20 20.23 4.39
N GLN A 335 0.41 20.88 3.38
CA GLN A 335 1.40 21.94 3.57
C GLN A 335 0.80 23.14 4.30
N MET A 336 -0.35 23.64 3.82
CA MET A 336 -1.04 24.76 4.45
C MET A 336 -1.49 24.43 5.88
N ALA A 337 -1.98 23.22 6.10
CA ALA A 337 -2.38 22.76 7.43
C ALA A 337 -1.19 22.77 8.40
N LEU A 338 -0.04 22.32 7.94
CA LEU A 338 1.16 22.31 8.78
C LEU A 338 1.73 23.71 8.99
N ASP A 339 1.66 24.59 7.99
CA ASP A 339 2.05 26.02 8.15
C ASP A 339 1.17 26.71 9.20
N ASN A 340 -0.13 26.38 9.27
CA ASN A 340 -1.02 26.93 10.31
C ASN A 340 -0.65 26.43 11.72
N GLU A 341 -0.15 25.20 11.87
CA GLU A 341 0.18 24.61 13.17
C GLU A 341 1.57 25.01 13.69
N ILE A 342 2.59 25.05 12.82
CA ILE A 342 3.99 25.24 13.23
C ILE A 342 4.68 26.45 12.56
N GLY A 343 3.94 27.21 11.76
CA GLY A 343 4.46 28.37 11.03
C GLY A 343 5.09 27.99 9.68
N SER A 344 5.73 28.97 9.02
CA SER A 344 6.21 28.89 7.62
C SER A 344 7.21 27.78 7.30
N GLY A 345 7.65 27.00 8.27
CA GLY A 345 8.48 25.81 8.07
C GLY A 345 7.68 24.55 7.71
N GLY A 346 6.35 24.57 7.87
CA GLY A 346 5.48 23.41 7.64
C GLY A 346 5.49 22.95 6.20
N SER A 347 5.33 23.87 5.24
CA SER A 347 5.40 23.55 3.81
C SER A 347 6.74 22.95 3.40
N THR A 348 7.84 23.50 3.92
CA THR A 348 9.19 22.96 3.69
C THR A 348 9.33 21.54 4.24
N TYR A 349 8.84 21.31 5.47
CA TYR A 349 8.88 19.98 6.08
C TYR A 349 8.09 18.96 5.27
N VAL A 350 6.86 19.30 4.85
CA VAL A 350 6.02 18.41 4.03
C VAL A 350 6.68 18.12 2.69
N ALA A 351 7.29 19.09 2.02
CA ALA A 351 7.98 18.88 0.76
C ALA A 351 9.16 17.90 0.91
N ILE A 352 9.95 18.02 1.97
CA ILE A 352 11.03 17.07 2.26
C ILE A 352 10.48 15.70 2.66
N ALA A 353 9.44 15.64 3.51
CA ALA A 353 8.83 14.39 3.91
C ALA A 353 8.23 13.64 2.72
N ILE A 354 7.48 14.31 1.84
CA ILE A 354 6.88 13.68 0.67
C ILE A 354 7.93 13.24 -0.35
N LEU A 355 9.05 13.93 -0.46
CA LEU A 355 10.16 13.47 -1.29
C LEU A 355 10.61 12.08 -0.84
N PHE A 356 10.84 11.86 0.44
CA PHE A 356 11.26 10.55 0.94
C PHE A 356 10.13 9.52 0.86
N PHE A 357 8.91 9.86 1.24
CA PHE A 357 7.74 8.98 1.21
C PHE A 357 7.42 8.53 -0.22
N ALA A 358 7.15 9.47 -1.10
CA ALA A 358 6.74 9.17 -2.46
C ALA A 358 7.89 8.61 -3.32
N PHE A 359 9.14 9.04 -3.08
CA PHE A 359 10.28 8.48 -3.78
C PHE A 359 10.56 7.02 -3.37
N SER A 360 10.43 6.68 -2.08
CA SER A 360 10.51 5.28 -1.65
C SER A 360 9.40 4.43 -2.27
N SER A 361 8.18 5.01 -2.44
CA SER A 361 7.08 4.34 -3.13
C SER A 361 7.37 4.12 -4.62
N ILE A 362 7.97 5.10 -5.33
CA ILE A 362 8.39 4.92 -6.73
C ILE A 362 9.28 3.68 -6.88
N ILE A 363 10.23 3.51 -5.96
CA ILE A 363 11.15 2.38 -5.98
C ILE A 363 10.45 1.06 -5.63
N GLY A 364 9.58 1.05 -4.64
CA GLY A 364 8.78 -0.11 -4.25
C GLY A 364 7.81 -0.54 -5.36
N ASN A 365 7.12 0.42 -5.95
CA ASN A 365 6.20 0.21 -7.07
C ASN A 365 6.90 -0.37 -8.30
N TYR A 366 8.08 0.16 -8.63
CA TYR A 366 8.92 -0.42 -9.68
C TYR A 366 9.20 -1.89 -9.41
N TYR A 367 9.56 -2.26 -8.18
CA TYR A 367 9.84 -3.65 -7.84
C TYR A 367 8.65 -4.56 -8.09
N TYR A 368 7.43 -4.14 -7.74
CA TYR A 368 6.22 -4.91 -8.03
C TYR A 368 6.03 -5.14 -9.54
N GLY A 369 6.25 -4.09 -10.33
CA GLY A 369 6.23 -4.20 -11.80
C GLY A 369 7.31 -5.14 -12.34
N GLU A 370 8.57 -4.99 -11.87
CA GLU A 370 9.69 -5.86 -12.30
C GLU A 370 9.45 -7.33 -11.95
N ALA A 371 8.96 -7.63 -10.74
CA ALA A 371 8.69 -9.00 -10.30
C ALA A 371 7.65 -9.68 -11.20
N ASN A 372 6.62 -8.95 -11.61
CA ASN A 372 5.57 -9.46 -12.49
C ASN A 372 6.00 -9.48 -13.97
N LEU A 373 6.83 -8.56 -14.42
CA LEU A 373 7.42 -8.65 -15.75
C LEU A 373 8.33 -9.89 -15.88
N ARG A 374 9.11 -10.20 -14.83
CA ARG A 374 9.93 -11.42 -14.78
C ARG A 374 9.11 -12.72 -14.76
N TYR A 375 7.87 -12.67 -14.29
CA TYR A 375 6.93 -13.78 -14.39
C TYR A 375 6.52 -14.04 -15.86
N ILE A 376 6.35 -12.96 -16.66
CA ILE A 376 5.96 -13.04 -18.08
C ILE A 376 7.17 -13.37 -18.96
N THR A 377 8.31 -12.68 -18.75
CA THR A 377 9.49 -12.80 -19.60
C THR A 377 10.80 -12.59 -18.84
N ARG A 378 11.85 -13.29 -19.27
CA ARG A 378 13.21 -13.10 -18.78
C ARG A 378 14.12 -12.35 -19.75
N ASN A 379 13.55 -11.78 -20.81
CA ASN A 379 14.31 -11.07 -21.83
C ASN A 379 14.90 -9.77 -21.27
N LYS A 380 16.24 -9.64 -21.32
CA LYS A 380 16.98 -8.49 -20.78
C LYS A 380 16.65 -7.18 -21.52
N VAL A 381 16.34 -7.25 -22.81
CA VAL A 381 15.98 -6.06 -23.61
C VAL A 381 14.62 -5.53 -23.19
N ILE A 382 13.63 -6.41 -23.02
CA ILE A 382 12.30 -6.03 -22.54
C ILE A 382 12.39 -5.44 -21.14
N MET A 383 13.24 -6.00 -20.27
CA MET A 383 13.48 -5.47 -18.94
C MET A 383 14.13 -4.07 -18.98
N ALA A 384 15.07 -3.83 -19.89
CA ALA A 384 15.68 -2.51 -20.06
C ALA A 384 14.66 -1.47 -20.56
N ILE A 385 13.83 -1.84 -21.53
CA ILE A 385 12.74 -1.00 -22.05
C ILE A 385 11.76 -0.66 -20.91
N PHE A 386 11.36 -1.64 -20.10
CA PHE A 386 10.48 -1.44 -18.96
C PHE A 386 11.04 -0.43 -17.94
N ARG A 387 12.34 -0.50 -17.63
CA ARG A 387 13.02 0.46 -16.75
C ARG A 387 12.95 1.87 -17.32
N LEU A 388 13.24 2.03 -18.61
CA LEU A 388 13.15 3.33 -19.28
C LEU A 388 11.70 3.85 -19.30
N MET A 389 10.72 2.99 -19.56
CA MET A 389 9.30 3.37 -19.51
C MET A 389 8.87 3.80 -18.10
N THR A 390 9.36 3.12 -17.05
CA THR A 390 9.08 3.55 -15.66
C THR A 390 9.65 4.95 -15.42
N GLY A 391 10.87 5.23 -15.86
CA GLY A 391 11.44 6.59 -15.80
C GLY A 391 10.63 7.62 -16.60
N ALA A 392 10.17 7.25 -17.79
CA ALA A 392 9.30 8.11 -18.61
C ALA A 392 7.95 8.41 -17.91
N MET A 393 7.37 7.45 -17.19
CA MET A 393 6.15 7.67 -16.42
C MET A 393 6.36 8.54 -15.18
N VAL A 394 7.53 8.50 -14.57
CA VAL A 394 7.92 9.46 -13.51
C VAL A 394 7.98 10.88 -14.10
N MET A 395 8.61 11.06 -15.26
CA MET A 395 8.64 12.35 -15.95
C MET A 395 7.25 12.82 -16.39
N PHE A 396 6.44 11.91 -16.94
CA PHE A 396 5.05 12.20 -17.30
C PHE A 396 4.24 12.68 -16.08
N GLY A 397 4.41 12.03 -14.92
CA GLY A 397 3.74 12.40 -13.68
C GLY A 397 4.08 13.80 -13.20
N ALA A 398 5.33 14.22 -13.36
CA ALA A 398 5.76 15.59 -13.02
C ALA A 398 5.01 16.67 -13.82
N LEU A 399 4.59 16.36 -15.05
CA LEU A 399 3.94 17.30 -15.97
C LEU A 399 2.41 17.11 -16.06
N ALA A 400 1.88 15.99 -15.55
CA ALA A 400 0.46 15.67 -15.61
C ALA A 400 -0.36 16.50 -14.62
N SER A 401 -1.66 16.69 -14.93
CA SER A 401 -2.59 17.25 -13.95
C SER A 401 -2.88 16.24 -12.81
N LEU A 402 -3.19 16.76 -11.63
CA LEU A 402 -3.54 15.95 -10.45
C LEU A 402 -4.70 15.00 -10.74
N ASP A 403 -5.76 15.51 -11.39
CA ASP A 403 -6.96 14.72 -11.70
C ASP A 403 -6.67 13.57 -12.66
N LEU A 404 -5.85 13.79 -13.67
CA LEU A 404 -5.45 12.75 -14.62
C LEU A 404 -4.64 11.65 -13.93
N ALA A 405 -3.68 12.05 -13.09
CA ALA A 405 -2.85 11.10 -12.34
C ALA A 405 -3.69 10.21 -11.43
N TRP A 406 -4.60 10.80 -10.63
CA TRP A 406 -5.48 10.05 -9.75
C TRP A 406 -6.50 9.19 -10.49
N SER A 407 -7.11 9.70 -11.58
CA SER A 407 -8.09 8.94 -12.34
C SER A 407 -7.48 7.69 -12.99
N LEU A 408 -6.26 7.81 -13.51
CA LEU A 408 -5.52 6.68 -14.07
C LEU A 408 -5.18 5.65 -12.98
N ALA A 409 -4.72 6.11 -11.83
CA ALA A 409 -4.42 5.25 -10.69
C ALA A 409 -5.66 4.49 -10.19
N ASP A 410 -6.79 5.17 -10.06
CA ASP A 410 -8.04 4.60 -9.56
C ASP A 410 -8.57 3.47 -10.47
N ILE A 411 -8.55 3.63 -11.81
CA ILE A 411 -8.98 2.58 -12.75
C ILE A 411 -8.04 1.37 -12.68
N CYS A 412 -6.74 1.60 -12.79
CA CYS A 412 -5.77 0.51 -12.78
C CYS A 412 -5.83 -0.28 -11.47
N MET A 413 -5.95 0.44 -10.34
CA MET A 413 -6.12 -0.13 -9.01
C MET A 413 -7.39 -0.98 -8.91
N ALA A 414 -8.52 -0.49 -9.45
CA ALA A 414 -9.79 -1.21 -9.41
C ALA A 414 -9.72 -2.55 -10.14
N LEU A 415 -9.23 -2.55 -11.37
CA LEU A 415 -9.12 -3.76 -12.19
C LEU A 415 -8.21 -4.81 -11.56
N MET A 416 -7.05 -4.37 -11.05
CA MET A 416 -6.10 -5.24 -10.39
C MET A 416 -6.68 -5.86 -9.12
N THR A 417 -7.35 -5.04 -8.30
CA THR A 417 -7.96 -5.48 -7.04
C THR A 417 -9.07 -6.50 -7.26
N ILE A 418 -9.95 -6.28 -8.23
CA ILE A 418 -11.01 -7.26 -8.59
C ILE A 418 -10.39 -8.61 -8.93
N CYS A 419 -9.37 -8.63 -9.80
CA CYS A 419 -8.69 -9.85 -10.18
C CYS A 419 -8.11 -10.59 -8.97
N ASN A 420 -7.46 -9.86 -8.04
CA ASN A 420 -6.87 -10.45 -6.84
C ASN A 420 -7.92 -10.93 -5.84
N LEU A 421 -8.96 -10.14 -5.55
CA LEU A 421 -10.00 -10.53 -4.60
C LEU A 421 -10.69 -11.84 -5.00
N ILE A 422 -10.98 -12.03 -6.29
CA ILE A 422 -11.53 -13.30 -6.80
C ILE A 422 -10.57 -14.45 -6.46
N ALA A 423 -9.29 -14.28 -6.72
CA ALA A 423 -8.30 -15.34 -6.48
C ALA A 423 -8.17 -15.68 -4.99
N ILE A 424 -8.07 -14.68 -4.10
CA ILE A 424 -7.89 -14.93 -2.68
C ILE A 424 -9.16 -15.48 -1.99
N VAL A 425 -10.35 -15.16 -2.51
CA VAL A 425 -11.59 -15.80 -2.04
C VAL A 425 -11.59 -17.28 -2.35
N LEU A 426 -11.23 -17.67 -3.58
CA LEU A 426 -11.20 -19.06 -4.01
C LEU A 426 -10.10 -19.87 -3.30
N LEU A 427 -8.95 -19.26 -3.00
CA LEU A 427 -7.79 -19.90 -2.35
C LEU A 427 -7.78 -19.75 -0.83
N GLY A 428 -8.63 -18.92 -0.25
CA GLY A 428 -8.62 -18.56 1.18
C GLY A 428 -8.62 -19.75 2.13
N LYS A 429 -9.26 -20.85 1.72
CA LYS A 429 -9.29 -22.11 2.49
C LYS A 429 -7.89 -22.62 2.88
N TYR A 430 -6.89 -22.42 2.04
CA TYR A 430 -5.52 -22.84 2.33
C TYR A 430 -4.85 -21.93 3.37
N ALA A 431 -5.11 -20.63 3.30
CA ALA A 431 -4.63 -19.70 4.31
C ALA A 431 -5.29 -19.95 5.69
N PHE A 432 -6.57 -20.34 5.72
CA PHE A 432 -7.26 -20.71 6.97
C PHE A 432 -6.62 -21.95 7.60
N ARG A 433 -6.35 -23.01 6.81
CA ARG A 433 -5.67 -24.22 7.29
C ARG A 433 -4.27 -23.93 7.82
N LEU A 434 -3.51 -23.07 7.15
CA LEU A 434 -2.18 -22.63 7.61
C LEU A 434 -2.26 -21.86 8.94
N LEU A 435 -3.28 -20.98 9.09
CA LEU A 435 -3.50 -20.26 10.33
C LEU A 435 -3.85 -21.21 11.49
N ASP A 436 -4.69 -22.22 11.24
CA ASP A 436 -5.05 -23.21 12.25
C ASP A 436 -3.82 -24.03 12.67
N ASP A 437 -2.97 -24.47 11.71
CA ASP A 437 -1.69 -25.16 12.02
C ASP A 437 -0.75 -24.27 12.84
N TYR A 438 -0.59 -23.01 12.46
CA TYR A 438 0.24 -22.05 13.20
C TYR A 438 -0.25 -21.86 14.63
N CYS A 439 -1.56 -21.67 14.81
CA CYS A 439 -2.16 -21.47 16.13
C CYS A 439 -2.06 -22.74 17.00
N GLU A 440 -2.18 -23.93 16.42
CA GLU A 440 -2.03 -25.19 17.14
C GLU A 440 -0.61 -25.36 17.68
N GLN A 441 0.41 -25.12 16.84
CA GLN A 441 1.82 -25.14 17.27
C GLN A 441 2.10 -24.12 18.40
N LYS A 442 1.48 -22.93 18.32
CA LYS A 442 1.59 -21.91 19.40
C LYS A 442 0.94 -22.38 20.69
N ARG A 443 -0.21 -23.08 20.65
CA ARG A 443 -0.86 -23.66 21.84
C ARG A 443 -0.02 -24.75 22.49
N GLN A 444 0.72 -25.50 21.68
CA GLN A 444 1.68 -26.52 22.16
C GLN A 444 2.96 -25.89 22.74
N GLY A 445 3.06 -24.58 22.84
CA GLY A 445 4.21 -23.87 23.41
C GLY A 445 5.39 -23.67 22.43
N ILE A 446 5.22 -24.01 21.15
CA ILE A 446 6.26 -23.84 20.14
C ILE A 446 6.40 -22.33 19.85
N LYS A 447 7.53 -21.76 20.26
CA LYS A 447 7.81 -20.33 20.07
C LYS A 447 7.92 -19.93 18.59
N ASP A 448 8.48 -20.81 17.78
CA ASP A 448 8.75 -20.58 16.36
C ASP A 448 8.15 -21.69 15.49
N PRO A 449 6.84 -21.60 15.16
CA PRO A 449 6.16 -22.58 14.33
C PRO A 449 6.83 -22.79 12.97
N THR A 450 6.84 -24.04 12.52
CA THR A 450 7.38 -24.45 11.24
C THR A 450 6.32 -25.10 10.37
N PHE A 451 6.43 -24.91 9.06
CA PHE A 451 5.53 -25.54 8.10
C PHE A 451 6.28 -26.55 7.24
N LYS A 452 5.62 -27.67 6.94
CA LYS A 452 6.07 -28.68 5.98
C LYS A 452 4.92 -28.99 5.04
N LYS A 453 5.22 -29.09 3.75
CA LYS A 453 4.20 -29.29 2.69
C LYS A 453 3.38 -30.55 2.83
N GLU A 454 3.93 -31.60 3.48
CA GLU A 454 3.23 -32.87 3.73
C GLU A 454 1.95 -32.69 4.59
N LYS A 455 1.81 -31.58 5.31
CA LYS A 455 0.58 -31.21 6.03
C LYS A 455 -0.57 -30.82 5.11
N MET A 456 -0.29 -30.55 3.83
CA MET A 456 -1.26 -30.19 2.80
C MET A 456 -1.22 -31.15 1.61
N LYS A 457 -1.52 -32.43 1.85
CA LYS A 457 -1.45 -33.51 0.86
C LYS A 457 -2.21 -33.24 -0.43
N ASP A 458 -3.32 -32.51 -0.34
CA ASP A 458 -4.19 -32.16 -1.49
C ASP A 458 -3.55 -31.19 -2.49
N ILE A 459 -2.55 -30.43 -2.08
CA ILE A 459 -1.82 -29.46 -2.91
C ILE A 459 -0.30 -29.61 -2.80
N GLU A 460 0.19 -30.69 -2.21
CA GLU A 460 1.63 -30.88 -1.96
C GLU A 460 2.49 -30.74 -3.21
N GLN A 461 1.98 -31.20 -4.37
CA GLN A 461 2.66 -31.13 -5.66
C GLN A 461 2.80 -29.68 -6.18
N ASP A 462 1.96 -28.76 -5.71
CA ASP A 462 1.95 -27.37 -6.13
C ASP A 462 2.84 -26.48 -5.26
N ILE A 463 3.32 -27.04 -4.13
CA ILE A 463 4.16 -26.35 -3.14
C ILE A 463 5.63 -26.72 -3.38
N GLU A 464 6.46 -25.71 -3.73
CA GLU A 464 7.84 -25.94 -4.16
C GLU A 464 8.88 -25.75 -3.06
N CYS A 465 8.69 -24.73 -2.20
CA CYS A 465 9.73 -24.23 -1.29
C CYS A 465 9.54 -24.61 0.18
N TRP A 466 8.69 -25.61 0.50
CA TRP A 466 8.36 -26.00 1.89
C TRP A 466 8.57 -27.48 2.14
#